data_4f631b748e809187c9623a606a76138a
#
_entry.id   4f631b748e809187c9623a606a76138a
#
_cell.length_a   1.000
_cell.length_b   1.000
_cell.length_c   1.000
_cell.angle_alpha   90.00
_cell.angle_beta   90.00
_cell.angle_gamma   90.00
#
_symmetry.space_group_name_H-M   'P 1'
#
loop_
_entity.id
_entity.type
_entity.pdbx_description
1 polymer ?
#
loop_
_entity_poly.entity_id
_entity_poly.type
_entity_poly.pdbx_seq_one_letter_code
_entity_poly.pdbx_strand_id
1 'polypeptide(L)'
;PFAVQALLAGDIDAVIIDEVAGQGYLGENADKLKLVGPSMSSDQLGFIYPKGSDLVEPINAAIRELAQNGFLEQVNLQYFGPGFTITYDDLFPPEEGEAEGDAALPDLDGREVTIAVENAYLPFNYIDPASSEPAGWDYVVWDEICRLLNCTPVYVEAGWEGMIQAVADGQYDAAADGITITEDRAEIVDFSEGYINIDQRLLVRLDDTRIASIDDIVANEELVLGTQTGTTNYETAKSFLPEDRIQAFEQFPFAVQALLAGDIDAVIIDEVAGQGYLGENADVLQLVGPSMSSDQLGFIFPKGSDLVASVNAALQVLKSNGFLQDVNLRFFGPEFDITYEDLEG
;
A
#
# COMPACT_ATOMS: atom_id res chain seq x y z
N PRO A 1 10.94 11.36 -23.03
CA PRO A 1 10.17 10.87 -24.19
C PRO A 1 10.98 9.88 -25.05
N PHE A 2 12.16 10.26 -25.57
CA PHE A 2 12.90 9.42 -26.53
C PHE A 2 13.31 8.05 -25.98
N ALA A 3 13.71 7.94 -24.70
CA ALA A 3 14.07 6.67 -24.08
C ALA A 3 12.87 5.71 -23.99
N VAL A 4 11.68 6.24 -23.63
CA VAL A 4 10.46 5.43 -23.55
C VAL A 4 9.98 5.02 -24.95
N GLN A 5 10.12 5.89 -25.96
CA GLN A 5 9.85 5.50 -27.35
C GLN A 5 10.77 4.39 -27.84
N ALA A 6 12.07 4.46 -27.50
CA ALA A 6 13.03 3.38 -27.82
C ALA A 6 12.69 2.06 -27.10
N LEU A 7 12.18 2.14 -25.85
CA LEU A 7 11.69 0.97 -25.14
C LEU A 7 10.46 0.35 -25.82
N LEU A 8 9.48 1.16 -26.20
CA LEU A 8 8.29 0.71 -26.92
C LEU A 8 8.61 0.13 -28.31
N ALA A 9 9.64 0.67 -28.99
CA ALA A 9 10.13 0.14 -30.25
C ALA A 9 10.95 -1.16 -30.10
N GLY A 10 11.32 -1.53 -28.88
CA GLY A 10 12.19 -2.70 -28.61
C GLY A 10 13.67 -2.45 -28.90
N ASP A 11 14.09 -1.19 -29.02
CA ASP A 11 15.48 -0.82 -29.24
C ASP A 11 16.33 -0.90 -27.96
N ILE A 12 15.68 -0.82 -26.79
CA ILE A 12 16.27 -0.99 -25.46
C ILE A 12 15.35 -1.83 -24.59
N ASP A 13 15.89 -2.45 -23.53
CA ASP A 13 15.19 -3.43 -22.70
C ASP A 13 14.59 -2.80 -21.42
N ALA A 14 15.10 -1.66 -20.96
CA ALA A 14 14.61 -0.97 -19.76
C ALA A 14 14.96 0.53 -19.75
N VAL A 15 14.19 1.31 -19.02
CA VAL A 15 14.45 2.73 -18.75
C VAL A 15 14.44 2.96 -17.24
N ILE A 16 15.46 3.66 -16.72
CA ILE A 16 15.43 4.20 -15.37
C ILE A 16 14.77 5.56 -15.45
N ILE A 17 13.72 5.77 -14.65
CA ILE A 17 12.89 6.98 -14.70
C ILE A 17 12.32 7.26 -13.32
N ASP A 18 12.04 8.51 -13.00
CA ASP A 18 11.32 8.88 -11.80
C ASP A 18 9.91 8.27 -11.81
N GLU A 19 9.45 7.78 -10.68
CA GLU A 19 8.17 7.07 -10.57
C GLU A 19 7.01 7.89 -11.13
N VAL A 20 6.91 9.17 -10.76
CA VAL A 20 5.85 10.09 -11.24
C VAL A 20 5.87 10.21 -12.76
N ALA A 21 7.06 10.39 -13.35
CA ALA A 21 7.20 10.43 -14.80
C ALA A 21 6.90 9.07 -15.44
N GLY A 22 7.30 7.97 -14.79
CA GLY A 22 7.02 6.60 -15.23
C GLY A 22 5.52 6.32 -15.26
N GLN A 23 4.79 6.70 -14.23
CA GLN A 23 3.33 6.56 -14.17
C GLN A 23 2.64 7.35 -15.28
N GLY A 24 3.11 8.57 -15.62
CA GLY A 24 2.60 9.33 -16.74
C GLY A 24 2.76 8.63 -18.10
N TYR A 25 3.76 7.74 -18.25
CA TYR A 25 3.92 6.93 -19.47
C TYR A 25 3.13 5.63 -19.47
N LEU A 26 2.67 5.15 -18.30
CA LEU A 26 1.87 3.95 -18.24
C LEU A 26 0.50 4.16 -18.87
N GLY A 27 -0.21 5.25 -18.61
CA GLY A 27 -1.47 5.61 -19.26
C GLY A 27 -2.06 4.52 -20.15
N GLU A 28 -2.26 4.81 -21.43
CA GLU A 28 -2.72 3.84 -22.44
C GLU A 28 -1.66 2.78 -22.81
N ASN A 29 -0.42 2.88 -22.32
CA ASN A 29 0.64 1.90 -22.57
C ASN A 29 0.81 0.88 -21.42
N ALA A 30 -0.14 0.76 -20.52
CA ALA A 30 -0.09 -0.19 -19.41
C ALA A 30 -0.02 -1.66 -19.89
N ASP A 31 -0.48 -1.93 -21.09
CA ASP A 31 -0.35 -3.22 -21.79
C ASP A 31 1.06 -3.51 -22.33
N LYS A 32 1.88 -2.48 -22.53
CA LYS A 32 3.22 -2.57 -23.14
C LYS A 32 4.36 -2.23 -22.17
N LEU A 33 4.05 -1.40 -21.16
CA LEU A 33 5.01 -0.91 -20.19
C LEU A 33 4.57 -1.32 -18.79
N LYS A 34 5.54 -1.46 -17.90
CA LYS A 34 5.32 -1.63 -16.47
C LYS A 34 6.46 -1.00 -15.68
N LEU A 35 6.17 -0.43 -14.54
CA LEU A 35 7.17 -0.11 -13.53
C LEU A 35 7.54 -1.40 -12.80
N VAL A 36 8.82 -1.64 -12.58
CA VAL A 36 9.31 -2.86 -11.94
C VAL A 36 10.37 -2.56 -10.89
N GLY A 37 10.38 -3.36 -9.86
CA GLY A 37 11.35 -3.26 -8.76
C GLY A 37 10.95 -2.20 -7.71
N PRO A 38 11.62 -2.26 -6.54
CA PRO A 38 11.47 -1.25 -5.51
C PRO A 38 12.03 0.08 -5.98
N SER A 39 11.64 1.19 -5.33
CA SER A 39 12.28 2.48 -5.52
C SER A 39 13.78 2.35 -5.30
N MET A 40 14.58 2.77 -6.29
CA MET A 40 16.05 2.70 -6.22
C MET A 40 16.66 3.87 -5.47
N SER A 41 15.93 4.99 -5.37
CA SER A 41 16.32 6.17 -4.58
C SER A 41 15.06 6.94 -4.20
N SER A 42 15.17 7.72 -3.12
CA SER A 42 14.17 8.71 -2.72
C SER A 42 14.87 10.06 -2.71
N ASP A 43 14.66 10.86 -3.75
CA ASP A 43 15.36 12.10 -3.94
C ASP A 43 14.41 13.29 -3.78
N GLN A 44 14.93 14.37 -3.22
CA GLN A 44 14.20 15.64 -3.17
C GLN A 44 14.42 16.42 -4.47
N LEU A 45 13.35 16.92 -5.04
CA LEU A 45 13.41 17.83 -6.17
C LEU A 45 13.64 19.27 -5.69
N GLY A 46 14.40 20.03 -6.44
CA GLY A 46 14.67 21.43 -6.16
C GLY A 46 14.85 22.26 -7.42
N PHE A 47 14.64 23.57 -7.29
CA PHE A 47 14.98 24.52 -8.35
C PHE A 47 16.49 24.75 -8.39
N ILE A 48 17.04 24.84 -9.58
CA ILE A 48 18.46 25.13 -9.78
C ILE A 48 18.66 26.59 -10.16
N TYR A 49 19.78 27.16 -9.68
CA TYR A 49 20.14 28.57 -9.89
C TYR A 49 21.62 28.66 -10.23
N PRO A 50 22.06 29.75 -10.89
CA PRO A 50 23.48 30.08 -11.01
C PRO A 50 24.10 30.18 -9.60
N LYS A 51 25.37 29.75 -9.46
CA LYS A 51 26.10 29.86 -8.20
C LYS A 51 26.14 31.30 -7.70
N GLY A 52 25.70 31.53 -6.47
CA GLY A 52 25.65 32.86 -5.85
C GLY A 52 24.41 33.69 -6.20
N SER A 53 23.38 33.06 -6.79
CA SER A 53 22.10 33.73 -7.06
C SER A 53 21.48 34.28 -5.79
N ASP A 54 21.01 35.50 -5.82
CA ASP A 54 20.27 36.17 -4.74
C ASP A 54 18.79 35.73 -4.66
N LEU A 55 18.33 34.92 -5.63
CA LEU A 55 16.98 34.39 -5.66
C LEU A 55 16.77 33.18 -4.74
N VAL A 56 17.82 32.48 -4.32
CA VAL A 56 17.72 31.25 -3.55
C VAL A 56 16.95 31.46 -2.24
N GLU A 57 17.37 32.43 -1.44
CA GLU A 57 16.75 32.67 -0.14
C GLU A 57 15.30 33.19 -0.23
N PRO A 58 14.97 34.18 -1.09
CA PRO A 58 13.59 34.62 -1.27
C PRO A 58 12.66 33.48 -1.74
N ILE A 59 13.11 32.65 -2.67
CA ILE A 59 12.29 31.56 -3.18
C ILE A 59 12.12 30.44 -2.12
N ASN A 60 13.17 30.11 -1.38
CA ASN A 60 13.05 29.17 -0.27
C ASN A 60 12.09 29.69 0.82
N ALA A 61 12.09 31.02 1.07
CA ALA A 61 11.12 31.61 2.00
C ALA A 61 9.69 31.50 1.48
N ALA A 62 9.47 31.75 0.19
CA ALA A 62 8.16 31.58 -0.46
C ALA A 62 7.69 30.13 -0.45
N ILE A 63 8.57 29.16 -0.74
CA ILE A 63 8.24 27.73 -0.70
C ILE A 63 7.80 27.33 0.71
N ARG A 64 8.50 27.78 1.76
CA ARG A 64 8.10 27.52 3.15
C ARG A 64 6.71 28.10 3.48
N GLU A 65 6.43 29.31 3.02
CA GLU A 65 5.11 29.94 3.20
C GLU A 65 4.00 29.16 2.47
N LEU A 66 4.27 28.75 1.22
CA LEU A 66 3.32 27.95 0.42
C LEU A 66 3.08 26.56 1.03
N ALA A 67 4.08 25.97 1.68
CA ALA A 67 3.90 24.72 2.42
C ALA A 67 3.06 24.93 3.69
N GLN A 68 3.34 26.00 4.46
CA GLN A 68 2.64 26.27 5.72
C GLN A 68 1.17 26.68 5.54
N ASN A 69 0.82 27.32 4.43
CA ASN A 69 -0.57 27.73 4.14
C ASN A 69 -1.38 26.68 3.37
N GLY A 70 -0.81 25.48 3.13
CA GLY A 70 -1.47 24.37 2.44
C GLY A 70 -1.54 24.50 0.90
N PHE A 71 -0.99 25.56 0.31
CA PHE A 71 -1.05 25.76 -1.14
C PHE A 71 -0.30 24.67 -1.91
N LEU A 72 0.90 24.25 -1.44
CA LEU A 72 1.66 23.18 -2.10
C LEU A 72 0.90 21.86 -2.04
N GLU A 73 0.23 21.55 -0.93
CA GLU A 73 -0.61 20.36 -0.82
C GLU A 73 -1.76 20.39 -1.82
N GLN A 74 -2.43 21.53 -1.94
CA GLN A 74 -3.50 21.72 -2.93
C GLN A 74 -3.01 21.56 -4.37
N VAL A 75 -1.83 22.10 -4.69
CA VAL A 75 -1.20 21.95 -6.02
C VAL A 75 -0.78 20.50 -6.26
N ASN A 76 -0.23 19.82 -5.24
CA ASN A 76 0.12 18.40 -5.36
C ASN A 76 -1.12 17.54 -5.63
N LEU A 77 -2.22 17.77 -4.92
CA LEU A 77 -3.49 17.09 -5.18
C LEU A 77 -4.04 17.36 -6.59
N GLN A 78 -3.81 18.57 -7.11
CA GLN A 78 -4.26 18.94 -8.46
C GLN A 78 -3.46 18.23 -9.56
N TYR A 79 -2.15 18.08 -9.42
CA TYR A 79 -1.25 17.62 -10.49
C TYR A 79 -0.66 16.22 -10.26
N PHE A 80 -0.67 15.71 -9.03
CA PHE A 80 -0.23 14.36 -8.68
C PHE A 80 -1.34 13.56 -8.00
N GLY A 81 -2.52 14.17 -7.82
CA GLY A 81 -3.69 13.53 -7.28
C GLY A 81 -4.57 12.92 -8.38
N PRO A 82 -5.59 12.17 -7.97
CA PRO A 82 -6.45 11.39 -8.87
C PRO A 82 -7.31 12.21 -9.85
N GLY A 83 -7.45 13.51 -9.60
CA GLY A 83 -8.16 14.41 -10.52
C GLY A 83 -7.31 14.86 -11.72
N PHE A 84 -6.02 14.52 -11.76
CA PHE A 84 -5.16 14.83 -12.90
C PHE A 84 -5.22 13.67 -13.90
N THR A 85 -5.94 13.87 -14.98
CA THR A 85 -6.25 12.84 -15.99
C THR A 85 -5.47 13.02 -17.30
N ILE A 86 -4.63 14.06 -17.40
CA ILE A 86 -3.80 14.26 -18.60
C ILE A 86 -2.64 13.28 -18.56
N THR A 87 -2.55 12.44 -19.57
CA THR A 87 -1.49 11.46 -19.77
C THR A 87 -0.49 11.92 -20.83
N TYR A 88 0.63 11.20 -20.96
CA TYR A 88 1.57 11.46 -22.05
C TYR A 88 0.95 11.10 -23.41
N ASP A 89 -0.01 10.18 -23.46
CA ASP A 89 -0.72 9.79 -24.69
C ASP A 89 -1.66 10.89 -25.16
N ASP A 90 -2.26 11.67 -24.25
CA ASP A 90 -3.02 12.88 -24.61
C ASP A 90 -2.13 13.95 -25.26
N LEU A 91 -0.87 14.02 -24.86
CA LEU A 91 0.11 14.99 -25.37
C LEU A 91 0.83 14.48 -26.63
N PHE A 92 0.98 13.17 -26.77
CA PHE A 92 1.69 12.48 -27.82
C PHE A 92 0.87 11.25 -28.24
N PRO A 93 -0.32 11.45 -28.88
CA PRO A 93 -1.18 10.33 -29.26
C PRO A 93 -0.40 9.36 -30.18
N PRO A 94 -0.54 8.05 -29.99
CA PRO A 94 0.07 7.06 -30.87
C PRO A 94 -0.41 7.24 -32.30
N GLU A 95 0.47 7.06 -33.29
CA GLU A 95 0.06 7.03 -34.68
C GLU A 95 -0.96 5.91 -34.89
N GLU A 96 -2.08 6.23 -35.58
CA GLU A 96 -3.19 5.31 -35.82
C GLU A 96 -2.70 3.99 -36.44
N GLY A 97 -2.61 2.96 -35.62
CA GLY A 97 -2.29 1.60 -36.06
C GLY A 97 -2.08 0.66 -34.89
N GLU A 98 -3.06 -0.20 -34.67
CA GLU A 98 -3.08 -1.35 -33.78
C GLU A 98 -3.56 -1.12 -32.34
N ALA A 99 -4.88 -0.93 -32.23
CA ALA A 99 -5.61 -1.40 -31.05
C ALA A 99 -5.62 -2.94 -31.11
N GLU A 100 -4.76 -3.60 -30.35
CA GLU A 100 -4.96 -5.00 -30.04
C GLU A 100 -6.15 -5.12 -29.09
N GLY A 101 -7.12 -5.90 -29.55
CA GLY A 101 -8.46 -5.96 -29.04
C GLY A 101 -8.58 -6.28 -27.56
N ASP A 102 -9.71 -5.83 -26.99
CA ASP A 102 -10.37 -6.37 -25.83
C ASP A 102 -10.33 -7.91 -25.84
N ALA A 103 -9.30 -8.50 -25.24
CA ALA A 103 -9.39 -9.88 -24.84
C ALA A 103 -10.46 -9.91 -23.74
N ALA A 104 -11.64 -10.46 -24.07
CA ALA A 104 -12.71 -10.61 -23.09
C ALA A 104 -12.12 -11.24 -21.82
N LEU A 105 -12.39 -10.59 -20.66
CA LEU A 105 -11.95 -11.14 -19.38
C LEU A 105 -12.41 -12.60 -19.26
N PRO A 106 -11.61 -13.44 -18.58
CA PRO A 106 -12.04 -14.81 -18.28
C PRO A 106 -13.40 -14.81 -17.57
N ASP A 107 -14.30 -15.68 -18.02
CA ASP A 107 -15.60 -15.92 -17.37
C ASP A 107 -15.48 -17.13 -16.47
N LEU A 108 -15.70 -16.96 -15.16
CA LEU A 108 -15.63 -18.01 -14.16
C LEU A 108 -16.97 -18.75 -13.97
N ASP A 109 -17.97 -18.47 -14.82
CA ASP A 109 -19.25 -19.19 -14.90
C ASP A 109 -20.00 -19.29 -13.55
N GLY A 110 -19.98 -18.22 -12.77
CA GLY A 110 -20.66 -18.16 -11.45
C GLY A 110 -19.93 -18.93 -10.34
N ARG A 111 -18.65 -19.31 -10.53
CA ARG A 111 -17.84 -20.01 -9.53
C ARG A 111 -17.87 -19.28 -8.20
N GLU A 112 -18.15 -20.01 -7.11
CA GLU A 112 -17.88 -19.52 -5.76
C GLU A 112 -16.37 -19.51 -5.51
N VAL A 113 -15.85 -18.37 -5.02
CA VAL A 113 -14.44 -18.18 -4.66
C VAL A 113 -14.37 -17.90 -3.17
N THR A 114 -13.79 -18.83 -2.41
CA THR A 114 -13.59 -18.66 -0.96
C THR A 114 -12.37 -17.80 -0.69
N ILE A 115 -12.55 -16.70 0.07
CA ILE A 115 -11.54 -15.68 0.35
C ILE A 115 -11.39 -15.54 1.86
N ALA A 116 -10.21 -15.88 2.40
CA ALA A 116 -9.91 -15.68 3.81
C ALA A 116 -9.58 -14.19 4.07
N VAL A 117 -10.11 -13.65 5.17
CA VAL A 117 -9.91 -12.28 5.67
C VAL A 117 -9.83 -12.31 7.20
N GLU A 118 -9.05 -11.41 7.83
CA GLU A 118 -8.93 -11.37 9.31
C GLU A 118 -10.05 -10.55 9.97
N ASN A 119 -10.56 -9.52 9.31
CA ASN A 119 -11.48 -8.52 9.86
C ASN A 119 -10.93 -7.70 11.04
N ALA A 120 -9.61 -7.63 11.14
CA ALA A 120 -8.90 -6.88 12.18
C ALA A 120 -7.81 -5.95 11.61
N TYR A 121 -7.79 -5.71 10.30
CA TYR A 121 -6.77 -4.93 9.62
C TYR A 121 -7.35 -3.72 8.88
N LEU A 122 -7.60 -2.64 9.62
CA LEU A 122 -8.10 -1.36 9.10
C LEU A 122 -7.04 -0.71 8.18
N PRO A 123 -7.40 -0.15 7.03
CA PRO A 123 -8.73 -0.09 6.41
C PRO A 123 -8.98 -1.19 5.36
N PHE A 124 -8.13 -2.23 5.34
CA PHE A 124 -8.23 -3.32 4.35
C PHE A 124 -9.46 -4.19 4.57
N ASN A 125 -9.63 -4.69 5.79
CA ASN A 125 -10.80 -5.50 6.17
C ASN A 125 -11.09 -5.33 7.66
N TYR A 126 -12.36 -5.10 7.98
CA TYR A 126 -12.85 -4.83 9.33
C TYR A 126 -14.36 -5.06 9.41
N ILE A 127 -14.90 -5.09 10.64
CA ILE A 127 -16.35 -5.07 10.86
C ILE A 127 -16.77 -3.61 11.03
N ASP A 128 -17.63 -3.12 10.15
CA ASP A 128 -18.13 -1.74 10.19
C ASP A 128 -18.96 -1.52 11.47
N PRO A 129 -18.57 -0.57 12.33
CA PRO A 129 -19.23 -0.35 13.61
C PRO A 129 -20.67 0.14 13.48
N ALA A 130 -21.01 0.80 12.37
CA ALA A 130 -22.35 1.32 12.15
C ALA A 130 -23.34 0.25 11.67
N SER A 131 -22.90 -0.67 10.83
CA SER A 131 -23.72 -1.73 10.25
C SER A 131 -23.54 -3.09 10.92
N SER A 132 -22.41 -3.32 11.61
CA SER A 132 -21.95 -4.62 12.11
C SER A 132 -21.74 -5.66 10.99
N GLU A 133 -21.49 -5.20 9.78
CA GLU A 133 -21.23 -6.04 8.61
C GLU A 133 -19.74 -5.92 8.20
N PRO A 134 -19.16 -6.95 7.57
CA PRO A 134 -17.82 -6.89 7.03
C PRO A 134 -17.67 -5.77 5.99
N ALA A 135 -16.57 -5.02 6.05
CA ALA A 135 -16.28 -3.90 5.18
C ALA A 135 -14.77 -3.75 4.96
N GLY A 136 -14.37 -2.88 4.06
CA GLY A 136 -12.98 -2.53 3.82
C GLY A 136 -12.60 -2.55 2.34
N TRP A 137 -11.36 -2.19 2.09
CA TRP A 137 -10.77 -2.11 0.76
C TRP A 137 -10.81 -3.48 0.05
N ASP A 138 -10.44 -4.55 0.76
CA ASP A 138 -10.37 -5.91 0.22
C ASP A 138 -11.75 -6.39 -0.28
N TYR A 139 -12.80 -6.13 0.50
CA TYR A 139 -14.18 -6.49 0.12
C TYR A 139 -14.64 -5.78 -1.15
N VAL A 140 -14.43 -4.46 -1.21
CA VAL A 140 -14.85 -3.65 -2.36
C VAL A 140 -14.13 -4.07 -3.63
N VAL A 141 -12.83 -4.36 -3.54
CA VAL A 141 -12.03 -4.77 -4.70
C VAL A 141 -12.36 -6.18 -5.14
N TRP A 142 -12.53 -7.13 -4.21
CA TRP A 142 -12.90 -8.49 -4.57
C TRP A 142 -14.32 -8.63 -5.11
N ASP A 143 -15.28 -7.84 -4.59
CA ASP A 143 -16.64 -7.78 -5.15
C ASP A 143 -16.59 -7.34 -6.61
N GLU A 144 -15.80 -6.33 -6.93
CA GLU A 144 -15.66 -5.82 -8.29
C GLU A 144 -14.87 -6.80 -9.20
N ILE A 145 -13.81 -7.45 -8.68
CA ILE A 145 -13.12 -8.54 -9.39
C ILE A 145 -14.12 -9.63 -9.77
N CYS A 146 -14.92 -10.11 -8.82
CA CYS A 146 -15.89 -11.16 -9.08
C CYS A 146 -17.02 -10.69 -10.00
N ARG A 147 -17.42 -9.42 -9.94
CA ARG A 147 -18.37 -8.85 -10.92
C ARG A 147 -17.80 -8.89 -12.34
N LEU A 148 -16.53 -8.55 -12.52
CA LEU A 148 -15.84 -8.56 -13.81
C LEU A 148 -15.63 -9.98 -14.36
N LEU A 149 -15.29 -10.92 -13.48
CA LEU A 149 -14.97 -12.31 -13.83
C LEU A 149 -16.19 -13.24 -13.79
N ASN A 150 -17.41 -12.75 -13.48
CA ASN A 150 -18.59 -13.56 -13.27
C ASN A 150 -18.35 -14.68 -12.23
N CYS A 151 -17.86 -14.29 -11.01
CA CYS A 151 -17.75 -15.18 -9.85
C CYS A 151 -18.56 -14.66 -8.66
N THR A 152 -18.67 -15.49 -7.62
CA THR A 152 -19.35 -15.14 -6.37
C THR A 152 -18.32 -15.19 -5.23
N PRO A 153 -17.94 -14.07 -4.60
CA PRO A 153 -17.04 -14.09 -3.47
C PRO A 153 -17.71 -14.68 -2.24
N VAL A 154 -17.00 -15.56 -1.55
CA VAL A 154 -17.41 -16.16 -0.27
C VAL A 154 -16.36 -15.85 0.75
N TYR A 155 -16.56 -14.78 1.53
CA TYR A 155 -15.62 -14.37 2.54
C TYR A 155 -15.69 -15.26 3.78
N VAL A 156 -14.51 -15.65 4.27
CA VAL A 156 -14.38 -16.52 5.46
C VAL A 156 -13.43 -15.84 6.43
N GLU A 157 -13.92 -15.53 7.63
CA GLU A 157 -13.08 -14.97 8.68
C GLU A 157 -12.09 -16.01 9.18
N ALA A 158 -10.82 -15.64 9.19
CA ALA A 158 -9.71 -16.49 9.60
C ALA A 158 -8.63 -15.62 10.26
N GLY A 159 -8.07 -16.05 11.38
CA GLY A 159 -6.97 -15.34 12.01
C GLY A 159 -5.73 -15.30 11.12
N TRP A 160 -4.99 -14.21 11.21
CA TRP A 160 -3.74 -14.02 10.44
C TRP A 160 -2.76 -15.18 10.62
N GLU A 161 -2.56 -15.61 11.87
CA GLU A 161 -1.66 -16.75 12.16
C GLU A 161 -2.19 -18.03 11.49
N GLY A 162 -1.42 -18.53 10.54
CA GLY A 162 -1.76 -19.73 9.77
C GLY A 162 -2.58 -19.49 8.50
N MET A 163 -3.06 -18.27 8.21
CA MET A 163 -3.84 -17.96 7.00
C MET A 163 -3.08 -18.32 5.72
N ILE A 164 -1.82 -17.91 5.60
CA ILE A 164 -0.99 -18.22 4.42
C ILE A 164 -0.83 -19.72 4.23
N GLN A 165 -0.61 -20.48 5.32
CA GLN A 165 -0.51 -21.94 5.25
C GLN A 165 -1.86 -22.59 4.89
N ALA A 166 -2.97 -22.07 5.41
CA ALA A 166 -4.30 -22.58 5.08
C ALA A 166 -4.63 -22.39 3.59
N VAL A 167 -4.22 -21.27 2.99
CA VAL A 167 -4.31 -21.06 1.54
C VAL A 167 -3.39 -22.04 0.80
N ALA A 168 -2.13 -22.18 1.23
CA ALA A 168 -1.18 -23.12 0.61
C ALA A 168 -1.73 -24.58 0.62
N ASP A 169 -2.44 -24.95 1.68
CA ASP A 169 -3.09 -26.26 1.83
C ASP A 169 -4.43 -26.39 1.04
N GLY A 170 -4.85 -25.32 0.36
CA GLY A 170 -6.09 -25.31 -0.44
C GLY A 170 -7.38 -25.30 0.40
N GLN A 171 -7.34 -24.80 1.65
CA GLN A 171 -8.54 -24.62 2.46
C GLN A 171 -9.39 -23.45 1.99
N TYR A 172 -8.76 -22.47 1.34
CA TYR A 172 -9.38 -21.31 0.71
C TYR A 172 -8.85 -21.16 -0.72
N ASP A 173 -9.67 -20.61 -1.61
CA ASP A 173 -9.26 -20.31 -3.00
C ASP A 173 -8.32 -19.11 -3.07
N ALA A 174 -8.45 -18.17 -2.13
CA ALA A 174 -7.62 -16.98 -2.01
C ALA A 174 -7.59 -16.47 -0.55
N ALA A 175 -6.70 -15.50 -0.29
CA ALA A 175 -6.82 -14.63 0.88
C ALA A 175 -6.53 -13.17 0.49
N ALA A 176 -7.18 -12.27 1.22
CA ALA A 176 -7.08 -10.83 1.10
C ALA A 176 -6.96 -10.24 2.51
N ASP A 177 -5.79 -9.72 2.86
CA ASP A 177 -5.48 -9.23 4.19
C ASP A 177 -4.24 -8.33 4.19
N GLY A 178 -4.13 -7.46 3.19
CA GLY A 178 -2.96 -6.61 3.04
C GLY A 178 -1.65 -7.41 3.01
N ILE A 179 -1.58 -8.49 2.25
CA ILE A 179 -0.50 -9.47 2.33
C ILE A 179 0.72 -9.03 1.53
N THR A 180 1.82 -8.75 2.21
CA THR A 180 3.10 -8.40 1.58
C THR A 180 3.63 -9.54 0.72
N ILE A 181 3.98 -9.22 -0.53
CA ILE A 181 4.66 -10.13 -1.45
C ILE A 181 6.12 -10.30 -1.00
N THR A 182 6.49 -11.50 -0.58
CA THR A 182 7.87 -11.86 -0.22
C THR A 182 8.31 -13.14 -0.92
N GLU A 183 9.64 -13.30 -1.10
CA GLU A 183 10.19 -14.53 -1.70
C GLU A 183 9.79 -15.77 -0.90
N ASP A 184 9.93 -15.72 0.43
CA ASP A 184 9.60 -16.86 1.31
C ASP A 184 8.12 -17.26 1.20
N ARG A 185 7.20 -16.29 1.20
CA ARG A 185 5.77 -16.55 1.00
C ARG A 185 5.48 -17.09 -0.40
N ALA A 186 6.17 -16.53 -1.41
CA ALA A 186 6.05 -16.99 -2.79
C ALA A 186 6.60 -18.41 -3.03
N GLU A 187 7.34 -19.00 -2.11
CA GLU A 187 7.69 -20.43 -2.19
C GLU A 187 6.50 -21.35 -1.98
N ILE A 188 5.51 -20.95 -1.14
CA ILE A 188 4.40 -21.81 -0.71
C ILE A 188 3.04 -21.40 -1.28
N VAL A 189 2.85 -20.13 -1.68
CA VAL A 189 1.62 -19.61 -2.32
C VAL A 189 1.96 -18.89 -3.61
N ASP A 190 0.97 -18.72 -4.49
CA ASP A 190 1.08 -17.82 -5.62
C ASP A 190 0.46 -16.46 -5.26
N PHE A 191 1.01 -15.40 -5.80
CA PHE A 191 0.51 -14.04 -5.61
C PHE A 191 -0.17 -13.51 -6.87
N SER A 192 -1.13 -12.60 -6.67
CA SER A 192 -1.53 -11.68 -7.73
C SER A 192 -0.39 -10.72 -8.06
N GLU A 193 -0.57 -9.91 -9.11
CA GLU A 193 0.21 -8.68 -9.26
C GLU A 193 0.01 -7.78 -8.05
N GLY A 194 1.07 -7.02 -7.68
CA GLY A 194 0.96 -6.05 -6.61
C GLY A 194 -0.07 -4.96 -6.92
N TYR A 195 -0.96 -4.67 -5.96
CA TYR A 195 -2.04 -3.71 -6.14
C TYR A 195 -1.81 -2.39 -5.40
N ILE A 196 -0.98 -2.38 -4.35
CA ILE A 196 -0.60 -1.18 -3.60
C ILE A 196 0.83 -1.35 -3.04
N ASN A 197 1.56 -0.23 -2.95
CA ASN A 197 2.82 -0.16 -2.20
C ASN A 197 2.53 0.34 -0.80
N ILE A 198 3.21 -0.24 0.18
CA ILE A 198 3.06 0.11 1.58
C ILE A 198 4.42 0.25 2.25
N ASP A 199 4.54 1.24 3.09
CA ASP A 199 5.75 1.51 3.88
C ASP A 199 5.52 1.11 5.33
N GLN A 200 6.57 0.65 6.02
CA GLN A 200 6.52 0.39 7.46
C GLN A 200 7.08 1.59 8.23
N ARG A 201 6.40 1.97 9.29
CA ARG A 201 6.74 3.11 10.15
C ARG A 201 6.71 2.74 11.63
N LEU A 202 7.25 3.62 12.45
CA LEU A 202 7.10 3.55 13.90
C LEU A 202 5.89 4.38 14.34
N LEU A 203 4.97 3.75 15.06
CA LEU A 203 3.92 4.40 15.83
C LEU A 203 4.40 4.53 17.28
N VAL A 204 4.36 5.73 17.84
CA VAL A 204 4.80 6.04 19.20
C VAL A 204 3.80 6.96 19.90
N ARG A 205 3.86 7.04 21.24
CA ARG A 205 3.09 8.05 21.96
C ARG A 205 3.59 9.46 21.62
N LEU A 206 2.69 10.40 21.50
CA LEU A 206 2.98 11.80 21.09
C LEU A 206 3.90 12.52 22.11
N ASP A 207 3.79 12.18 23.38
CA ASP A 207 4.59 12.76 24.47
C ASP A 207 5.95 12.07 24.67
N ASP A 208 6.20 10.95 23.98
CA ASP A 208 7.48 10.24 24.08
C ASP A 208 8.55 10.88 23.19
N THR A 209 9.34 11.75 23.76
CA THR A 209 10.44 12.45 23.07
C THR A 209 11.72 11.63 22.97
N ARG A 210 11.73 10.39 23.46
CA ARG A 210 12.91 9.50 23.41
C ARG A 210 13.11 8.86 22.05
N ILE A 211 12.03 8.78 21.25
CA ILE A 211 11.99 8.02 20.00
C ILE A 211 11.61 8.94 18.84
N ALA A 212 12.55 9.17 17.94
CA ALA A 212 12.35 9.87 16.66
C ALA A 212 12.59 8.92 15.46
N SER A 213 13.26 7.80 15.67
CA SER A 213 13.56 6.78 14.67
C SER A 213 13.87 5.44 15.30
N ILE A 214 14.01 4.39 14.49
CA ILE A 214 14.44 3.05 14.95
C ILE A 214 15.82 3.07 15.61
N ASP A 215 16.70 3.99 15.20
CA ASP A 215 18.04 4.10 15.76
C ASP A 215 18.01 4.46 17.26
N ASP A 216 17.02 5.24 17.70
CA ASP A 216 16.86 5.58 19.11
C ASP A 216 16.47 4.35 19.94
N ILE A 217 15.63 3.46 19.38
CA ILE A 217 15.24 2.22 20.02
C ILE A 217 16.46 1.27 20.08
N VAL A 218 17.24 1.18 19.00
CA VAL A 218 18.47 0.37 18.96
C VAL A 218 19.47 0.84 20.02
N ALA A 219 19.63 2.17 20.16
CA ALA A 219 20.59 2.77 21.09
C ALA A 219 20.19 2.67 22.57
N ASN A 220 18.89 2.50 22.87
CA ASN A 220 18.39 2.43 24.24
C ASN A 220 17.83 1.03 24.55
N GLU A 221 18.58 0.23 25.29
CA GLU A 221 18.24 -1.16 25.63
C GLU A 221 17.01 -1.31 26.53
N GLU A 222 16.51 -0.23 27.12
CA GLU A 222 15.30 -0.25 27.98
C GLU A 222 14.00 -0.17 27.18
N LEU A 223 14.07 0.28 25.89
CA LEU A 223 12.90 0.45 25.04
C LEU A 223 12.45 -0.89 24.45
N VAL A 224 11.16 -1.15 24.49
CA VAL A 224 10.51 -2.35 23.96
C VAL A 224 9.68 -2.00 22.73
N LEU A 225 9.85 -2.77 21.66
CA LEU A 225 9.14 -2.63 20.42
C LEU A 225 8.03 -3.69 20.30
N GLY A 226 6.83 -3.27 19.93
CA GLY A 226 5.70 -4.18 19.65
C GLY A 226 5.44 -4.33 18.17
N THR A 227 4.80 -5.43 17.79
CA THR A 227 4.26 -5.66 16.44
C THR A 227 3.38 -6.91 16.42
N GLN A 228 2.71 -7.18 15.30
CA GLN A 228 1.92 -8.41 15.15
C GLN A 228 2.82 -9.58 14.75
N THR A 229 2.58 -10.75 15.34
CA THR A 229 3.31 -12.00 15.06
C THR A 229 3.11 -12.46 13.61
N GLY A 230 4.15 -13.06 13.00
CA GLY A 230 4.07 -13.64 11.66
C GLY A 230 3.99 -12.63 10.51
N THR A 231 4.15 -11.32 10.80
CA THR A 231 4.13 -10.25 9.79
C THR A 231 5.53 -9.91 9.29
N THR A 232 5.60 -9.22 8.15
CA THR A 232 6.86 -8.59 7.69
C THR A 232 7.34 -7.51 8.65
N ASN A 233 6.42 -6.87 9.40
CA ASN A 233 6.75 -5.92 10.46
C ASN A 233 7.57 -6.59 11.59
N TYR A 234 7.22 -7.85 11.93
CA TYR A 234 7.98 -8.64 12.91
C TYR A 234 9.38 -8.99 12.39
N GLU A 235 9.50 -9.37 11.12
CA GLU A 235 10.81 -9.65 10.50
C GLU A 235 11.67 -8.38 10.40
N THR A 236 11.07 -7.23 10.08
CA THR A 236 11.74 -5.94 10.10
C THR A 236 12.23 -5.62 11.51
N ALA A 237 11.40 -5.82 12.55
CA ALA A 237 11.82 -5.61 13.95
C ALA A 237 13.04 -6.46 14.30
N LYS A 238 13.06 -7.75 13.92
CA LYS A 238 14.20 -8.66 14.18
C LYS A 238 15.49 -8.26 13.46
N SER A 239 15.38 -7.53 12.35
CA SER A 239 16.56 -7.03 11.64
C SER A 239 17.31 -5.93 12.42
N PHE A 240 16.62 -5.26 13.34
CA PHE A 240 17.17 -4.17 14.16
C PHE A 240 17.41 -4.58 15.63
N LEU A 241 16.58 -5.45 16.19
CA LEU A 241 16.56 -5.77 17.61
C LEU A 241 16.60 -7.28 17.86
N PRO A 242 17.19 -7.70 19.00
CA PRO A 242 17.05 -9.08 19.46
C PRO A 242 15.59 -9.37 19.90
N GLU A 243 15.17 -10.62 19.79
CA GLU A 243 13.77 -11.03 20.02
C GLU A 243 13.25 -10.73 21.43
N ASP A 244 14.13 -10.71 22.45
CA ASP A 244 13.74 -10.38 23.83
C ASP A 244 13.38 -8.90 24.04
N ARG A 245 13.60 -8.06 23.04
CA ARG A 245 13.18 -6.66 22.99
C ARG A 245 11.97 -6.42 22.08
N ILE A 246 11.42 -7.47 21.48
CA ILE A 246 10.27 -7.42 20.58
C ILE A 246 9.11 -8.15 21.24
N GLN A 247 8.04 -7.43 21.55
CA GLN A 247 6.81 -8.04 22.03
C GLN A 247 5.87 -8.29 20.84
N ALA A 248 5.65 -9.56 20.51
CA ALA A 248 4.73 -9.96 19.47
C ALA A 248 3.31 -10.13 20.02
N PHE A 249 2.34 -9.60 19.30
CA PHE A 249 0.92 -9.68 19.61
C PHE A 249 0.19 -10.49 18.55
N GLU A 250 -0.95 -11.04 18.88
CA GLU A 250 -1.78 -11.79 17.94
C GLU A 250 -2.36 -10.86 16.83
N GLN A 251 -2.72 -9.64 17.22
CA GLN A 251 -3.30 -8.63 16.34
C GLN A 251 -2.71 -7.24 16.64
N PHE A 252 -2.68 -6.34 15.64
CA PHE A 252 -2.22 -4.97 15.81
C PHE A 252 -3.00 -4.16 16.86
N PRO A 253 -4.33 -4.27 17.00
CA PRO A 253 -5.05 -3.57 18.07
C PRO A 253 -4.44 -3.82 19.46
N PHE A 254 -4.05 -5.06 19.78
CA PHE A 254 -3.43 -5.38 21.07
C PHE A 254 -2.05 -4.73 21.24
N ALA A 255 -1.26 -4.63 20.15
CA ALA A 255 0.02 -3.93 20.18
C ALA A 255 -0.17 -2.44 20.46
N VAL A 256 -1.18 -1.81 19.84
CA VAL A 256 -1.47 -0.39 20.02
C VAL A 256 -2.05 -0.11 21.41
N GLN A 257 -2.91 -0.98 21.93
CA GLN A 257 -3.37 -0.90 23.34
C GLN A 257 -2.20 -0.96 24.32
N ALA A 258 -1.25 -1.88 24.11
CA ALA A 258 -0.05 -1.98 24.94
C ALA A 258 0.83 -0.72 24.84
N LEU A 259 0.92 -0.10 23.66
CA LEU A 259 1.61 1.17 23.46
C LEU A 259 0.92 2.30 24.25
N LEU A 260 -0.38 2.42 24.17
CA LEU A 260 -1.17 3.41 24.91
C LEU A 260 -1.10 3.20 26.42
N ALA A 261 -1.09 1.94 26.87
CA ALA A 261 -0.92 1.60 28.29
C ALA A 261 0.50 1.86 28.83
N GLY A 262 1.49 2.01 27.95
CA GLY A 262 2.89 2.20 28.32
C GLY A 262 3.62 0.89 28.63
N ASP A 263 3.06 -0.25 28.25
CA ASP A 263 3.69 -1.57 28.41
C ASP A 263 4.80 -1.81 27.37
N ILE A 264 4.71 -1.13 26.22
CA ILE A 264 5.74 -1.04 25.19
C ILE A 264 5.96 0.43 24.80
N ASP A 265 7.05 0.71 24.07
CA ASP A 265 7.47 2.09 23.78
C ASP A 265 7.16 2.51 22.32
N ALA A 266 7.12 1.57 21.40
CA ALA A 266 6.81 1.80 19.98
C ALA A 266 6.16 0.57 19.35
N VAL A 267 5.46 0.76 18.21
CA VAL A 267 4.96 -0.32 17.35
C VAL A 267 5.52 -0.13 15.95
N ILE A 268 6.10 -1.19 15.36
CA ILE A 268 6.31 -1.23 13.90
C ILE A 268 4.99 -1.65 13.27
N ILE A 269 4.51 -0.83 12.35
CA ILE A 269 3.22 -1.01 11.69
C ILE A 269 3.30 -0.45 10.27
N ASP A 270 2.47 -0.94 9.37
CA ASP A 270 2.30 -0.36 8.06
C ASP A 270 1.74 1.07 8.17
N GLU A 271 2.28 2.00 7.39
CA GLU A 271 1.95 3.43 7.51
C GLU A 271 0.45 3.68 7.41
N VAL A 272 -0.24 2.99 6.49
CA VAL A 272 -1.70 3.15 6.31
C VAL A 272 -2.48 2.68 7.54
N ALA A 273 -2.12 1.52 8.09
CA ALA A 273 -2.73 1.03 9.32
C ALA A 273 -2.40 1.95 10.51
N GLY A 274 -1.14 2.42 10.59
CA GLY A 274 -0.72 3.41 11.59
C GLY A 274 -1.52 4.71 11.50
N GLN A 275 -1.83 5.17 10.30
CA GLN A 275 -2.70 6.34 10.09
C GLN A 275 -4.13 6.10 10.56
N GLY A 276 -4.67 4.88 10.37
CA GLY A 276 -5.97 4.50 10.92
C GLY A 276 -6.02 4.60 12.46
N TYR A 277 -4.90 4.30 13.15
CA TYR A 277 -4.81 4.50 14.61
C TYR A 277 -4.63 5.95 15.04
N LEU A 278 -4.12 6.81 14.18
CA LEU A 278 -3.99 8.23 14.49
C LEU A 278 -5.35 8.92 14.56
N GLY A 279 -6.34 8.54 13.78
CA GLY A 279 -7.69 9.08 13.79
C GLY A 279 -8.02 9.98 14.99
N GLU A 280 -8.84 9.51 15.93
CA GLU A 280 -9.13 10.22 17.18
C GLU A 280 -7.96 10.22 18.19
N ASN A 281 -6.93 9.40 17.97
CA ASN A 281 -5.72 9.32 18.80
C ASN A 281 -4.59 10.27 18.38
N ALA A 282 -4.81 11.20 17.46
CA ALA A 282 -3.79 12.15 17.00
C ALA A 282 -3.26 13.06 18.10
N ASP A 283 -3.94 13.18 19.22
CA ASP A 283 -3.53 13.91 20.42
C ASP A 283 -2.64 13.08 21.37
N VAL A 284 -2.55 11.76 21.17
CA VAL A 284 -1.77 10.84 22.02
C VAL A 284 -0.77 9.96 21.26
N LEU A 285 -0.95 9.77 19.95
CA LEU A 285 -0.08 8.97 19.08
C LEU A 285 0.52 9.80 17.94
N GLN A 286 1.62 9.31 17.38
CA GLN A 286 2.25 9.86 16.16
C GLN A 286 3.05 8.79 15.43
N LEU A 287 3.12 8.91 14.10
CA LEU A 287 4.08 8.18 13.28
C LEU A 287 5.41 8.95 13.23
N VAL A 288 6.51 8.26 13.46
CA VAL A 288 7.85 8.87 13.47
C VAL A 288 8.84 8.11 12.59
N GLY A 289 9.95 8.76 12.28
CA GLY A 289 11.05 8.20 11.51
C GLY A 289 10.78 8.11 10.01
N PRO A 290 11.79 7.76 9.23
CA PRO A 290 11.64 7.44 7.82
C PRO A 290 10.92 6.10 7.65
N SER A 291 10.44 5.82 6.42
CA SER A 291 10.05 4.47 6.03
C SER A 291 11.18 3.47 6.28
N MET A 292 10.84 2.32 6.85
CA MET A 292 11.80 1.23 7.15
C MET A 292 11.81 0.15 6.07
N SER A 293 10.75 0.05 5.29
CA SER A 293 10.63 -0.80 4.11
C SER A 293 9.65 -0.17 3.12
N SER A 294 9.69 -0.62 1.88
CA SER A 294 8.66 -0.31 0.89
C SER A 294 8.30 -1.62 0.20
N ASP A 295 7.12 -2.12 0.49
CA ASP A 295 6.66 -3.44 0.11
C ASP A 295 5.43 -3.35 -0.79
N GLN A 296 5.22 -4.37 -1.65
CA GLN A 296 3.99 -4.50 -2.43
C GLN A 296 3.05 -5.49 -1.77
N LEU A 297 1.77 -5.14 -1.73
CA LEU A 297 0.72 -6.05 -1.30
C LEU A 297 0.11 -6.78 -2.49
N GLY A 298 -0.24 -8.04 -2.30
CA GLY A 298 -0.90 -8.89 -3.30
C GLY A 298 -1.86 -9.87 -2.65
N PHE A 299 -2.87 -10.31 -3.38
CA PHE A 299 -3.71 -11.44 -2.98
C PHE A 299 -2.94 -12.74 -3.13
N ILE A 300 -3.19 -13.70 -2.25
CA ILE A 300 -2.53 -15.00 -2.29
C ILE A 300 -3.51 -16.11 -2.71
N PHE A 301 -2.94 -17.13 -3.32
CA PHE A 301 -3.65 -18.30 -3.86
C PHE A 301 -2.84 -19.57 -3.62
N PRO A 302 -3.48 -20.75 -3.59
CA PRO A 302 -2.75 -22.02 -3.64
C PRO A 302 -1.82 -22.08 -4.84
N LYS A 303 -0.68 -22.75 -4.71
CA LYS A 303 0.27 -22.93 -5.82
C LYS A 303 -0.39 -23.54 -7.06
N GLY A 304 -0.20 -22.91 -8.20
CA GLY A 304 -0.76 -23.33 -9.49
C GLY A 304 -2.26 -23.03 -9.65
N SER A 305 -2.81 -22.13 -8.84
CA SER A 305 -4.22 -21.72 -8.94
C SER A 305 -4.52 -21.09 -10.31
N ASP A 306 -5.62 -21.52 -10.91
CA ASP A 306 -6.15 -20.96 -12.15
C ASP A 306 -6.74 -19.55 -11.98
N LEU A 307 -6.97 -19.13 -10.73
CA LEU A 307 -7.48 -17.78 -10.42
C LEU A 307 -6.46 -16.68 -10.63
N VAL A 308 -5.15 -16.94 -10.46
CA VAL A 308 -4.11 -15.91 -10.50
C VAL A 308 -4.17 -15.10 -11.81
N ALA A 309 -4.19 -15.77 -12.95
CA ALA A 309 -4.24 -15.09 -14.24
C ALA A 309 -5.54 -14.29 -14.44
N SER A 310 -6.68 -14.86 -14.00
CA SER A 310 -7.98 -14.22 -14.10
C SER A 310 -8.08 -12.98 -13.21
N VAL A 311 -7.63 -13.08 -11.95
CA VAL A 311 -7.61 -11.98 -11.00
C VAL A 311 -6.65 -10.88 -11.45
N ASN A 312 -5.48 -11.22 -11.99
CA ASN A 312 -4.55 -10.24 -12.54
C ASN A 312 -5.16 -9.48 -13.73
N ALA A 313 -5.84 -10.17 -14.63
CA ALA A 313 -6.54 -9.52 -15.74
C ALA A 313 -7.62 -8.54 -15.24
N ALA A 314 -8.39 -8.92 -14.22
CA ALA A 314 -9.36 -8.02 -13.58
C ALA A 314 -8.66 -6.83 -12.90
N LEU A 315 -7.58 -7.05 -12.13
CA LEU A 315 -6.80 -5.97 -11.50
C LEU A 315 -6.25 -4.97 -12.52
N GLN A 316 -5.80 -5.43 -13.70
CA GLN A 316 -5.36 -4.55 -14.79
C GLN A 316 -6.51 -3.64 -15.26
N VAL A 317 -7.71 -4.19 -15.44
CA VAL A 317 -8.91 -3.39 -15.79
C VAL A 317 -9.22 -2.38 -14.69
N LEU A 318 -9.19 -2.80 -13.42
CA LEU A 318 -9.49 -1.92 -12.28
C LEU A 318 -8.44 -0.80 -12.10
N LYS A 319 -7.18 -1.08 -12.46
CA LYS A 319 -6.12 -0.05 -12.52
C LYS A 319 -6.36 0.93 -13.66
N SER A 320 -6.64 0.42 -14.88
CA SER A 320 -6.75 1.24 -16.08
C SER A 320 -8.01 2.10 -16.11
N ASN A 321 -9.12 1.65 -15.52
CA ASN A 321 -10.38 2.39 -15.49
C ASN A 321 -10.50 3.36 -14.29
N GLY A 322 -9.46 3.45 -13.42
CA GLY A 322 -9.44 4.33 -12.26
C GLY A 322 -10.14 3.79 -11.01
N PHE A 323 -10.79 2.61 -11.06
CA PHE A 323 -11.53 2.06 -9.92
C PHE A 323 -10.66 1.88 -8.67
N LEU A 324 -9.46 1.28 -8.81
CA LEU A 324 -8.56 1.12 -7.66
C LEU A 324 -8.12 2.46 -7.07
N GLN A 325 -7.97 3.49 -7.90
CA GLN A 325 -7.65 4.82 -7.44
C GLN A 325 -8.79 5.43 -6.62
N ASP A 326 -10.03 5.28 -7.06
CA ASP A 326 -11.21 5.76 -6.33
C ASP A 326 -11.37 5.01 -5.00
N VAL A 327 -11.15 3.69 -5.00
CA VAL A 327 -11.19 2.88 -3.77
C VAL A 327 -10.07 3.27 -2.81
N ASN A 328 -8.84 3.50 -3.31
CA ASN A 328 -7.73 3.98 -2.50
C ASN A 328 -8.04 5.33 -1.84
N LEU A 329 -8.63 6.27 -2.57
CA LEU A 329 -9.05 7.55 -1.99
C LEU A 329 -10.10 7.40 -0.89
N ARG A 330 -11.03 6.47 -1.09
CA ARG A 330 -12.08 6.21 -0.11
C ARG A 330 -11.53 5.64 1.19
N PHE A 331 -10.55 4.74 1.14
CA PHE A 331 -10.07 4.01 2.32
C PHE A 331 -8.74 4.52 2.89
N PHE A 332 -7.93 5.23 2.08
CA PHE A 332 -6.63 5.79 2.51
C PHE A 332 -6.61 7.32 2.41
N GLY A 333 -7.71 7.92 1.99
CA GLY A 333 -7.84 9.36 1.88
C GLY A 333 -8.32 10.01 3.18
N PRO A 334 -8.26 11.35 3.25
CA PRO A 334 -8.60 12.10 4.46
C PRO A 334 -10.10 12.07 4.83
N GLU A 335 -10.95 11.53 4.00
CA GLU A 335 -12.40 11.38 4.26
C GLU A 335 -12.74 10.02 4.90
N PHE A 336 -11.76 9.12 5.04
CA PHE A 336 -11.94 7.88 5.78
C PHE A 336 -11.77 8.19 7.27
N ASP A 337 -12.85 8.09 8.03
CA ASP A 337 -12.96 8.52 9.42
C ASP A 337 -13.21 7.36 10.42
N ILE A 338 -13.26 6.11 9.95
CA ILE A 338 -13.38 4.96 10.83
C ILE A 338 -12.01 4.68 11.47
N THR A 339 -12.01 4.54 12.78
CA THR A 339 -10.81 4.26 13.58
C THR A 339 -10.91 2.90 14.26
N TYR A 340 -9.82 2.42 14.84
CA TYR A 340 -9.85 1.18 15.62
C TYR A 340 -10.67 1.29 16.89
N GLU A 341 -10.85 2.50 17.46
CA GLU A 341 -11.73 2.73 18.63
C GLU A 341 -13.19 2.48 18.28
N ASP A 342 -13.60 2.83 17.06
CA ASP A 342 -14.96 2.56 16.58
C ASP A 342 -15.25 1.05 16.47
N LEU A 343 -14.18 0.25 16.25
CA LEU A 343 -14.30 -1.21 16.09
C LEU A 343 -14.37 -1.96 17.43
N GLU A 344 -13.89 -1.35 18.52
CA GLU A 344 -13.84 -1.95 19.86
C GLU A 344 -15.12 -1.67 20.70
N GLY A 345 -16.13 -0.96 20.16
CA GLY A 345 -17.34 -0.41 20.80
C GLY A 345 -18.38 -1.37 21.32
#